data_e81ae9730af0ec967bf59626212c6348
#
_entry.id   e81ae9730af0ec967bf59626212c6348
#
_cell.length_a   1.000
_cell.length_b   1.000
_cell.length_c   1.000
_cell.angle_alpha   90.00
_cell.angle_beta   90.00
_cell.angle_gamma   90.00
#
_symmetry.space_group_name_H-M   'P 1'
#
loop_
_entity.id
_entity.type
_entity.pdbx_description
1 polymer ?
#
loop_
_entity_poly.entity_id
_entity_poly.type
_entity_poly.pdbx_seq_one_letter_code
_entity_poly.pdbx_strand_id
1 'polypeptide(L)'
;MPVPHLEIRIVQRSKVSSAVAGAAYQAGEKLFSEYDQKAKDHRRKQHEVVYTEIMLPAKAPPEYADRATLWNSVEEVEKQWNSQLARRFVVALPREVPLEMCPQMLQEYCQEHFVSKGMCCDFAIHDPDPPGHNPHCHIMLTMRAIDENGKWLPKSRKVYDLDENGERIRLPSGRWKSHKEDTVDWNEQYHAEEWRHGWAVIQNKYLELAGSAERVDMRSYERQGIDVIPTVHMGAAVSALERKGIETNIGNLNRDIKAANRMMNAIRSTIKNLRNWIADILEATKEVFAEMEAEKKNASPNLSNLLRDYMNLRKAERSEWSRYGQQKGTADDLKAVSKALIYLKEHELYTLEDLDTALQGVNEKAQTINADMKKASARMKVITGIQNAVADCQTCLLYTSPSPR
;
A
#
# COMPACT_ATOMS: atom_id res chain seq x y z
N MET A 1 13.35 0.83 -6.44
CA MET A 1 12.25 1.41 -5.62
C MET A 1 11.74 0.33 -4.68
N PRO A 2 11.86 0.52 -3.39
CA PRO A 2 11.41 -0.45 -2.38
C PRO A 2 9.88 -0.64 -2.48
N VAL A 3 9.42 -1.85 -2.21
CA VAL A 3 8.00 -2.22 -2.31
C VAL A 3 7.35 -2.07 -0.93
N PRO A 4 6.40 -1.14 -0.73
CA PRO A 4 5.69 -1.00 0.53
C PRO A 4 4.69 -2.16 0.70
N HIS A 5 5.14 -3.29 1.24
CA HIS A 5 4.29 -4.43 1.49
C HIS A 5 4.41 -4.88 2.96
N LEU A 6 3.27 -4.89 3.64
CA LEU A 6 3.10 -5.51 4.95
C LEU A 6 1.71 -6.14 4.99
N GLU A 7 1.67 -7.45 5.03
CA GLU A 7 0.46 -8.24 5.19
C GLU A 7 0.35 -8.75 6.62
N ILE A 8 -0.86 -8.65 7.19
CA ILE A 8 -1.17 -9.18 8.53
C ILE A 8 -2.24 -10.24 8.38
N ARG A 9 -1.97 -11.43 8.89
CA ARG A 9 -2.93 -12.55 8.93
C ARG A 9 -3.01 -13.16 10.32
N ILE A 10 -4.14 -13.77 10.64
CA ILE A 10 -4.33 -14.58 11.85
C ILE A 10 -4.27 -16.05 11.44
N VAL A 11 -3.38 -16.79 12.11
CA VAL A 11 -3.34 -18.25 12.05
C VAL A 11 -4.44 -18.75 12.98
N GLN A 12 -5.46 -19.38 12.44
CA GLN A 12 -6.66 -19.78 13.18
C GLN A 12 -6.92 -21.28 13.00
N ARG A 13 -7.19 -21.99 14.10
CA ARG A 13 -7.40 -23.44 14.09
C ARG A 13 -8.59 -23.86 13.20
N SER A 14 -9.70 -23.13 13.24
CA SER A 14 -10.88 -23.44 12.42
C SER A 14 -10.64 -23.38 10.90
N LYS A 15 -9.53 -22.75 10.47
CA LYS A 15 -9.09 -22.73 9.06
C LYS A 15 -8.10 -23.86 8.74
N VAL A 16 -8.08 -24.92 9.56
CA VAL A 16 -7.14 -26.06 9.46
C VAL A 16 -5.68 -25.58 9.47
N SER A 17 -5.41 -24.46 10.16
CA SER A 17 -4.09 -23.89 10.28
C SER A 17 -3.46 -24.29 11.61
N SER A 18 -2.15 -24.53 11.62
CA SER A 18 -1.34 -24.87 12.78
C SER A 18 -0.22 -23.85 12.95
N ALA A 19 0.03 -23.41 14.19
CA ALA A 19 1.13 -22.53 14.50
C ALA A 19 2.48 -23.24 14.29
N VAL A 20 2.57 -24.50 14.71
CA VAL A 20 3.77 -25.33 14.49
C VAL A 20 4.07 -25.51 13.01
N ALA A 21 3.03 -25.72 12.17
CA ALA A 21 3.23 -25.82 10.72
C ALA A 21 3.67 -24.47 10.10
N GLY A 22 3.11 -23.35 10.58
CA GLY A 22 3.52 -22.02 10.17
C GLY A 22 4.99 -21.72 10.50
N ALA A 23 5.41 -22.06 11.70
CA ALA A 23 6.79 -21.89 12.17
C ALA A 23 7.77 -22.79 11.41
N ALA A 24 7.40 -24.07 11.20
CA ALA A 24 8.19 -25.00 10.38
C ALA A 24 8.36 -24.48 8.93
N TYR A 25 7.30 -23.91 8.35
CA TYR A 25 7.33 -23.35 7.01
C TYR A 25 8.26 -22.15 6.90
N GLN A 26 8.15 -21.20 7.85
CA GLN A 26 8.96 -19.99 7.77
C GLN A 26 10.45 -20.25 8.06
N ALA A 27 10.76 -21.21 8.94
CA ALA A 27 12.13 -21.56 9.26
C ALA A 27 12.75 -22.58 8.28
N GLY A 28 11.94 -23.19 7.41
CA GLY A 28 12.43 -24.26 6.52
C GLY A 28 12.82 -25.51 7.30
N GLU A 29 12.16 -25.81 8.41
CA GLU A 29 12.50 -26.87 9.35
C GLU A 29 11.48 -28.01 9.33
N LYS A 30 11.82 -29.07 10.07
CA LYS A 30 10.89 -30.16 10.42
C LYS A 30 10.58 -30.09 11.90
N LEU A 31 9.34 -29.73 12.23
CA LEU A 31 8.85 -29.64 13.61
C LEU A 31 7.76 -30.69 13.85
N PHE A 32 7.70 -31.24 15.07
CA PHE A 32 6.63 -32.13 15.47
C PHE A 32 5.51 -31.34 16.16
N SER A 33 4.28 -31.49 15.67
CA SER A 33 3.10 -30.91 16.30
C SER A 33 2.51 -31.92 17.27
N GLU A 34 2.53 -31.56 18.55
CA GLU A 34 1.96 -32.38 19.62
C GLU A 34 0.42 -32.42 19.54
N TYR A 35 -0.19 -31.33 19.07
CA TYR A 35 -1.64 -31.28 18.87
C TYR A 35 -2.11 -32.22 17.76
N ASP A 36 -1.45 -32.20 16.61
CA ASP A 36 -1.83 -33.04 15.46
C ASP A 36 -1.21 -34.44 15.51
N GLN A 37 -0.25 -34.67 16.40
CA GLN A 37 0.58 -35.90 16.49
C GLN A 37 1.27 -36.20 15.13
N LYS A 38 1.75 -35.14 14.43
CA LYS A 38 2.33 -35.23 13.11
C LYS A 38 3.54 -34.31 12.97
N ALA A 39 4.52 -34.80 12.21
CA ALA A 39 5.62 -33.95 11.79
C ALA A 39 5.19 -33.00 10.66
N LYS A 40 5.54 -31.74 10.81
CA LYS A 40 5.40 -30.68 9.82
C LYS A 40 6.77 -30.49 9.17
N ASP A 41 6.97 -31.02 7.98
CA ASP A 41 8.27 -31.02 7.29
C ASP A 41 8.28 -30.03 6.14
N HIS A 42 9.04 -28.96 6.29
CA HIS A 42 9.21 -27.89 5.31
C HIS A 42 10.67 -27.68 4.90
N ARG A 43 11.57 -28.65 5.19
CA ARG A 43 13.01 -28.58 4.84
C ARG A 43 13.30 -28.33 3.37
N ARG A 44 12.35 -28.64 2.48
CA ARG A 44 12.48 -28.30 1.04
C ARG A 44 12.62 -26.80 0.80
N LYS A 45 12.18 -25.97 1.73
CA LYS A 45 12.28 -24.51 1.66
C LYS A 45 13.51 -23.94 2.37
N GLN A 46 14.31 -24.77 2.99
CA GLN A 46 15.50 -24.35 3.75
C GLN A 46 16.47 -23.52 2.91
N HIS A 47 16.59 -23.81 1.59
CA HIS A 47 17.45 -23.08 0.69
C HIS A 47 17.01 -21.62 0.42
N GLU A 48 15.74 -21.29 0.68
CA GLU A 48 15.23 -19.91 0.59
C GLU A 48 15.48 -19.11 1.88
N VAL A 49 15.78 -19.80 2.99
CA VAL A 49 15.88 -19.19 4.33
C VAL A 49 17.31 -18.70 4.55
N VAL A 50 17.46 -17.39 4.74
CA VAL A 50 18.75 -16.74 4.95
C VAL A 50 19.06 -16.55 6.44
N TYR A 51 18.02 -16.25 7.24
CA TYR A 51 18.17 -15.97 8.65
C TYR A 51 16.91 -16.31 9.42
N THR A 52 17.04 -16.81 10.64
CA THR A 52 15.93 -17.05 11.56
C THR A 52 16.30 -16.67 12.97
N GLU A 53 15.35 -16.11 13.71
CA GLU A 53 15.54 -15.75 15.11
C GLU A 53 14.23 -15.79 15.89
N ILE A 54 14.32 -16.16 17.17
CA ILE A 54 13.23 -16.04 18.14
C ILE A 54 13.64 -15.00 19.17
N MET A 55 12.85 -13.94 19.28
CA MET A 55 13.03 -12.89 20.29
C MET A 55 11.96 -13.04 21.37
N LEU A 56 12.42 -13.05 22.61
CA LEU A 56 11.56 -13.30 23.77
C LEU A 56 11.42 -12.04 24.64
N PRO A 57 10.21 -11.73 25.12
CA PRO A 57 10.02 -10.70 26.13
C PRO A 57 10.63 -11.17 27.48
N ALA A 58 10.95 -10.23 28.35
CA ALA A 58 11.69 -10.49 29.61
C ALA A 58 11.04 -11.53 30.54
N LYS A 59 9.71 -11.72 30.44
CA LYS A 59 8.95 -12.68 31.26
C LYS A 59 8.82 -14.06 30.63
N ALA A 60 9.25 -14.23 29.39
CA ALA A 60 9.12 -15.52 28.69
C ALA A 60 10.12 -16.54 29.24
N PRO A 61 9.69 -17.79 29.40
CA PRO A 61 10.58 -18.88 29.74
C PRO A 61 11.71 -19.01 28.72
N PRO A 62 12.97 -19.23 29.14
CA PRO A 62 14.10 -19.35 28.23
C PRO A 62 13.96 -20.50 27.22
N GLU A 63 13.25 -21.56 27.58
CA GLU A 63 12.96 -22.71 26.71
C GLU A 63 12.14 -22.33 25.46
N TYR A 64 11.46 -21.20 25.47
CA TYR A 64 10.74 -20.69 24.27
C TYR A 64 11.70 -20.15 23.20
N ALA A 65 13.00 -20.12 23.44
CA ALA A 65 14.00 -19.94 22.40
C ALA A 65 14.04 -21.14 21.44
N ASP A 66 13.56 -22.32 21.85
CA ASP A 66 13.31 -23.44 20.95
C ASP A 66 11.94 -23.29 20.24
N ARG A 67 11.96 -23.29 18.92
CA ARG A 67 10.80 -23.04 18.06
C ARG A 67 9.69 -24.10 18.28
N ALA A 68 10.08 -25.37 18.42
CA ALA A 68 9.12 -26.44 18.65
C ALA A 68 8.43 -26.28 20.00
N THR A 69 9.18 -25.99 21.05
CA THR A 69 8.68 -25.77 22.41
C THR A 69 7.73 -24.57 22.46
N LEU A 70 8.12 -23.43 21.88
CA LEU A 70 7.29 -22.22 21.85
C LEU A 70 5.93 -22.49 21.19
N TRP A 71 5.93 -23.00 19.97
CA TRP A 71 4.70 -23.11 19.20
C TRP A 71 3.81 -24.28 19.63
N ASN A 72 4.37 -25.37 20.19
CA ASN A 72 3.57 -26.41 20.84
C ASN A 72 2.91 -25.89 22.13
N SER A 73 3.62 -25.10 22.94
CA SER A 73 3.03 -24.50 24.15
C SER A 73 1.86 -23.55 23.82
N VAL A 74 1.97 -22.79 22.71
CA VAL A 74 0.86 -21.96 22.21
C VAL A 74 -0.33 -22.82 21.79
N GLU A 75 -0.11 -23.91 21.05
CA GLU A 75 -1.19 -24.79 20.61
C GLU A 75 -1.85 -25.53 21.76
N GLU A 76 -1.10 -25.86 22.80
CA GLU A 76 -1.60 -26.51 24.01
C GLU A 76 -2.56 -25.61 24.79
N VAL A 77 -2.24 -24.34 24.99
CA VAL A 77 -3.09 -23.39 25.72
C VAL A 77 -4.33 -22.99 24.94
N GLU A 78 -4.31 -23.06 23.62
CA GLU A 78 -5.39 -22.66 22.71
C GLU A 78 -6.34 -23.85 22.43
N LYS A 79 -7.20 -24.19 23.39
CA LYS A 79 -8.03 -25.41 23.35
C LYS A 79 -9.26 -25.35 22.46
N GLN A 80 -9.74 -24.13 22.11
CA GLN A 80 -10.98 -23.99 21.35
C GLN A 80 -10.74 -24.25 19.84
N TRP A 81 -11.74 -24.87 19.20
CA TRP A 81 -11.68 -25.19 17.77
C TRP A 81 -11.49 -23.96 16.87
N ASN A 82 -11.95 -22.78 17.31
CA ASN A 82 -11.84 -21.50 16.60
C ASN A 82 -10.74 -20.60 17.15
N SER A 83 -9.83 -21.12 17.98
CA SER A 83 -8.75 -20.31 18.56
C SER A 83 -7.86 -19.69 17.50
N GLN A 84 -7.52 -18.45 17.75
CA GLN A 84 -6.44 -17.76 17.05
C GLN A 84 -5.12 -18.19 17.69
N LEU A 85 -4.23 -18.80 16.91
CA LEU A 85 -2.98 -19.41 17.38
C LEU A 85 -1.82 -18.42 17.34
N ALA A 86 -1.73 -17.67 16.24
CA ALA A 86 -0.66 -16.71 16.03
C ALA A 86 -1.11 -15.55 15.14
N ARG A 87 -0.44 -14.42 15.25
CA ARG A 87 -0.49 -13.35 14.25
C ARG A 87 0.73 -13.47 13.36
N ARG A 88 0.52 -13.49 12.05
CA ARG A 88 1.57 -13.62 11.06
C ARG A 88 1.67 -12.36 10.23
N PHE A 89 2.88 -11.88 10.07
CA PHE A 89 3.21 -10.83 9.12
C PHE A 89 4.01 -11.41 7.97
N VAL A 90 3.85 -10.78 6.80
CA VAL A 90 4.75 -10.94 5.68
C VAL A 90 5.14 -9.53 5.25
N VAL A 91 6.41 -9.20 5.34
CA VAL A 91 6.94 -7.89 5.01
C VAL A 91 7.97 -8.00 3.89
N ALA A 92 7.89 -7.11 2.90
CA ALA A 92 8.92 -7.03 1.87
C ALA A 92 10.16 -6.32 2.44
N LEU A 93 11.32 -6.83 2.09
CA LEU A 93 12.61 -6.20 2.40
C LEU A 93 13.06 -5.36 1.22
N PRO A 94 13.54 -4.14 1.45
CA PRO A 94 14.04 -3.27 0.38
C PRO A 94 15.34 -3.87 -0.21
N ARG A 95 15.39 -4.02 -1.52
CA ARG A 95 16.57 -4.55 -2.23
C ARG A 95 17.77 -3.59 -2.20
N GLU A 96 17.49 -2.33 -1.91
CA GLU A 96 18.47 -1.26 -1.76
C GLU A 96 19.25 -1.35 -0.45
N VAL A 97 18.75 -2.13 0.51
CA VAL A 97 19.44 -2.43 1.77
C VAL A 97 20.18 -3.76 1.61
N PRO A 98 21.49 -3.81 1.91
CA PRO A 98 22.25 -5.06 1.92
C PRO A 98 21.60 -6.12 2.81
N LEU A 99 21.57 -7.37 2.34
CA LEU A 99 20.87 -8.46 3.03
C LEU A 99 21.46 -8.71 4.43
N GLU A 100 22.74 -8.43 4.63
CA GLU A 100 23.46 -8.53 5.90
C GLU A 100 22.95 -7.55 6.96
N MET A 101 22.35 -6.43 6.54
CA MET A 101 21.76 -5.44 7.45
C MET A 101 20.30 -5.78 7.82
N CYS A 102 19.64 -6.66 7.06
CA CYS A 102 18.25 -6.99 7.27
C CYS A 102 17.94 -7.66 8.63
N PRO A 103 18.78 -8.55 9.17
CA PRO A 103 18.56 -9.08 10.51
C PRO A 103 18.48 -7.99 11.59
N GLN A 104 19.42 -7.05 11.61
CA GLN A 104 19.40 -5.95 12.57
C GLN A 104 18.19 -5.05 12.39
N MET A 105 17.80 -4.74 11.14
CA MET A 105 16.60 -3.97 10.84
C MET A 105 15.34 -4.64 11.42
N LEU A 106 15.24 -5.95 11.29
CA LEU A 106 14.11 -6.72 11.81
C LEU A 106 14.13 -6.86 13.33
N GLN A 107 15.31 -7.04 13.93
CA GLN A 107 15.47 -7.05 15.37
C GLN A 107 14.99 -5.74 15.99
N GLU A 108 15.41 -4.59 15.47
CA GLU A 108 14.96 -3.28 15.93
C GLU A 108 13.44 -3.14 15.81
N TYR A 109 12.88 -3.48 14.66
CA TYR A 109 11.44 -3.41 14.43
C TYR A 109 10.65 -4.34 15.37
N CYS A 110 11.07 -5.60 15.50
CA CYS A 110 10.41 -6.58 16.33
C CYS A 110 10.54 -6.24 17.82
N GLN A 111 11.71 -5.74 18.24
CA GLN A 111 11.92 -5.30 19.62
C GLN A 111 11.01 -4.15 20.00
N GLU A 112 10.92 -3.12 19.14
CA GLU A 112 10.15 -1.92 19.44
C GLU A 112 8.65 -2.19 19.45
N HIS A 113 8.15 -2.91 18.45
CA HIS A 113 6.71 -3.03 18.21
C HIS A 113 6.05 -4.27 18.82
N PHE A 114 6.82 -5.32 19.11
CA PHE A 114 6.25 -6.60 19.55
C PHE A 114 6.84 -7.10 20.87
N VAL A 115 8.15 -7.28 20.94
CA VAL A 115 8.81 -7.89 22.11
C VAL A 115 8.70 -7.00 23.34
N SER A 116 8.88 -5.68 23.20
CA SER A 116 8.69 -4.70 24.28
C SER A 116 7.25 -4.66 24.80
N LYS A 117 6.28 -5.07 23.98
CA LYS A 117 4.86 -5.15 24.33
C LYS A 117 4.48 -6.50 24.97
N GLY A 118 5.44 -7.43 25.07
CA GLY A 118 5.24 -8.74 25.72
C GLY A 118 4.91 -9.89 24.78
N MET A 119 5.03 -9.74 23.47
CA MET A 119 4.85 -10.80 22.49
C MET A 119 6.16 -11.58 22.31
N CYS A 120 6.10 -12.93 22.23
CA CYS A 120 7.19 -13.68 21.62
C CYS A 120 7.12 -13.50 20.12
N CYS A 121 8.30 -13.26 19.52
CA CYS A 121 8.43 -12.98 18.11
C CYS A 121 9.38 -14.00 17.46
N ASP A 122 8.89 -14.77 16.51
CA ASP A 122 9.66 -15.71 15.69
C ASP A 122 9.67 -15.21 14.26
N PHE A 123 10.85 -14.85 13.72
CA PHE A 123 10.94 -14.35 12.37
C PHE A 123 11.98 -15.08 11.52
N ALA A 124 11.74 -15.08 10.20
CA ALA A 124 12.61 -15.70 9.22
C ALA A 124 12.71 -14.84 7.97
N ILE A 125 13.91 -14.60 7.51
CA ILE A 125 14.23 -13.90 6.26
C ILE A 125 14.33 -14.92 5.15
N HIS A 126 13.59 -14.69 4.07
CA HIS A 126 13.63 -15.47 2.86
C HIS A 126 14.16 -14.64 1.69
N ASP A 127 15.04 -15.23 0.90
CA ASP A 127 15.47 -14.72 -0.39
C ASP A 127 15.34 -15.81 -1.45
N PRO A 128 14.14 -15.97 -2.06
CA PRO A 128 13.88 -17.01 -3.03
C PRO A 128 14.68 -16.79 -4.32
N ASP A 129 15.11 -17.90 -4.95
CA ASP A 129 15.88 -17.90 -6.19
C ASP A 129 15.19 -17.15 -7.36
N PRO A 130 15.97 -16.55 -8.27
CA PRO A 130 15.45 -16.00 -9.52
C PRO A 130 14.62 -17.02 -10.34
N PRO A 131 13.54 -16.59 -11.06
CA PRO A 131 13.15 -15.20 -11.33
C PRO A 131 12.33 -14.55 -10.22
N GLY A 132 12.12 -15.23 -9.10
CA GLY A 132 11.30 -14.77 -7.99
C GLY A 132 11.97 -13.78 -7.06
N HIS A 133 13.27 -13.52 -7.16
CA HIS A 133 14.07 -12.68 -6.26
C HIS A 133 13.26 -11.56 -5.58
N ASN A 134 12.67 -11.90 -4.44
CA ASN A 134 11.78 -11.06 -3.67
C ASN A 134 12.09 -11.25 -2.19
N PRO A 135 13.15 -10.60 -1.69
CA PRO A 135 13.54 -10.71 -0.29
C PRO A 135 12.39 -10.24 0.60
N HIS A 136 12.00 -11.11 1.52
CA HIS A 136 10.89 -10.84 2.43
C HIS A 136 11.10 -11.53 3.77
N CYS A 137 10.40 -11.06 4.78
CA CYS A 137 10.42 -11.68 6.10
C CYS A 137 9.04 -12.16 6.50
N HIS A 138 9.00 -13.36 7.06
CA HIS A 138 7.86 -13.88 7.81
C HIS A 138 8.09 -13.64 9.28
N ILE A 139 7.10 -13.05 9.97
CA ILE A 139 7.13 -12.81 11.41
C ILE A 139 5.89 -13.48 12.01
N MET A 140 6.08 -14.34 12.99
CA MET A 140 5.01 -14.93 13.78
C MET A 140 5.06 -14.42 15.21
N LEU A 141 3.91 -13.98 15.70
CA LEU A 141 3.74 -13.39 17.02
C LEU A 141 2.73 -14.20 17.85
N THR A 142 3.01 -14.34 19.13
CA THR A 142 2.07 -14.93 20.06
C THR A 142 0.87 -14.00 20.33
N MET A 143 -0.29 -14.59 20.69
CA MET A 143 -1.55 -13.89 20.90
C MET A 143 -1.93 -13.80 22.38
N ARG A 144 -1.05 -14.22 23.28
CA ARG A 144 -1.21 -14.15 24.73
C ARG A 144 0.02 -13.52 25.35
N ALA A 145 -0.19 -12.72 26.37
CA ALA A 145 0.89 -12.25 27.22
C ALA A 145 1.31 -13.35 28.21
N ILE A 146 2.50 -13.19 28.76
CA ILE A 146 3.10 -14.08 29.75
C ILE A 146 3.16 -13.35 31.11
N ASP A 147 2.79 -14.04 32.18
CA ASP A 147 2.85 -13.51 33.54
C ASP A 147 4.29 -13.53 34.13
N GLU A 148 4.44 -13.05 35.35
CA GLU A 148 5.74 -13.00 36.05
C GLU A 148 6.33 -14.40 36.36
N ASN A 149 5.51 -15.47 36.25
CA ASN A 149 5.91 -16.85 36.48
C ASN A 149 6.13 -17.63 35.18
N GLY A 150 6.16 -16.95 34.03
CA GLY A 150 6.35 -17.56 32.71
C GLY A 150 5.11 -18.28 32.16
N LYS A 151 3.91 -18.06 32.71
CA LYS A 151 2.68 -18.73 32.26
C LYS A 151 1.87 -17.86 31.34
N TRP A 152 1.22 -18.48 30.36
CA TRP A 152 0.30 -17.79 29.44
C TRP A 152 -0.93 -17.24 30.19
N LEU A 153 -1.15 -15.94 30.04
CA LEU A 153 -2.36 -15.27 30.52
C LEU A 153 -3.56 -15.59 29.62
N PRO A 154 -4.79 -15.58 30.16
CA PRO A 154 -5.99 -15.69 29.33
C PRO A 154 -6.10 -14.48 28.39
N LYS A 155 -6.63 -14.66 27.15
CA LYS A 155 -6.85 -13.55 26.21
C LYS A 155 -7.84 -12.51 26.72
N SER A 156 -8.82 -12.95 27.53
CA SER A 156 -9.82 -12.07 28.13
C SER A 156 -10.17 -12.56 29.53
N ARG A 157 -10.57 -11.62 30.37
CA ARG A 157 -11.07 -11.85 31.71
C ARG A 157 -12.54 -11.44 31.80
N LYS A 158 -13.25 -12.10 32.68
CA LYS A 158 -14.63 -11.72 33.00
C LYS A 158 -14.58 -10.64 34.07
N VAL A 159 -15.15 -9.49 33.76
CA VAL A 159 -15.27 -8.34 34.68
C VAL A 159 -16.74 -8.18 35.03
N TYR A 160 -17.03 -8.02 36.32
CA TYR A 160 -18.40 -7.77 36.79
C TYR A 160 -18.68 -6.28 36.76
N ASP A 161 -19.84 -5.91 36.20
CA ASP A 161 -20.30 -4.54 36.18
C ASP A 161 -20.71 -4.14 37.62
N LEU A 162 -20.24 -2.97 38.03
CA LEU A 162 -20.53 -2.39 39.33
C LEU A 162 -21.56 -1.26 39.17
N ASP A 163 -22.38 -1.08 40.19
CA ASP A 163 -23.28 0.07 40.33
C ASP A 163 -22.52 1.31 40.88
N GLU A 164 -23.25 2.40 41.11
CA GLU A 164 -22.71 3.66 41.62
C GLU A 164 -22.10 3.53 43.04
N ASN A 165 -22.46 2.49 43.77
CA ASN A 165 -21.98 2.19 45.13
C ASN A 165 -20.80 1.20 45.13
N GLY A 166 -20.37 0.70 43.92
CA GLY A 166 -19.31 -0.26 43.80
C GLY A 166 -19.77 -1.72 44.01
N GLU A 167 -21.09 -1.97 44.07
CA GLU A 167 -21.64 -3.35 44.20
C GLU A 167 -21.92 -3.96 42.83
N ARG A 168 -21.85 -5.30 42.76
CA ARG A 168 -22.12 -6.01 41.49
C ARG A 168 -23.58 -5.92 41.11
N ILE A 169 -23.85 -5.55 39.86
CA ILE A 169 -25.20 -5.43 39.30
C ILE A 169 -25.78 -6.84 39.06
N ARG A 170 -27.00 -7.07 39.55
CA ARG A 170 -27.72 -8.32 39.37
C ARG A 170 -28.74 -8.20 38.24
N LEU A 171 -28.69 -9.13 37.28
CA LEU A 171 -29.66 -9.22 36.18
C LEU A 171 -31.00 -9.81 36.70
N PRO A 172 -32.13 -9.55 36.01
CA PRO A 172 -33.43 -10.14 36.33
C PRO A 172 -33.41 -11.68 36.39
N SER A 173 -32.48 -12.30 35.65
CA SER A 173 -32.23 -13.76 35.66
C SER A 173 -31.53 -14.29 36.94
N GLY A 174 -31.22 -13.39 37.91
CA GLY A 174 -30.47 -13.71 39.10
C GLY A 174 -28.93 -13.85 38.90
N ARG A 175 -28.45 -13.73 37.66
CA ARG A 175 -27.01 -13.76 37.35
C ARG A 175 -26.39 -12.38 37.54
N TRP A 176 -25.09 -12.35 37.86
CA TRP A 176 -24.34 -11.09 37.91
C TRP A 176 -24.09 -10.57 36.49
N LYS A 177 -24.35 -9.29 36.29
CA LYS A 177 -24.00 -8.61 35.04
C LYS A 177 -22.48 -8.58 34.91
N SER A 178 -21.99 -8.93 33.74
CA SER A 178 -20.56 -8.96 33.47
C SER A 178 -20.30 -8.86 32.00
N HIS A 179 -19.15 -8.30 31.67
CA HIS A 179 -18.62 -8.26 30.29
C HIS A 179 -17.27 -8.95 30.24
N LYS A 180 -16.79 -9.20 29.02
CA LYS A 180 -15.43 -9.65 28.78
C LYS A 180 -14.56 -8.44 28.50
N GLU A 181 -13.42 -8.39 29.16
CA GLU A 181 -12.38 -7.41 28.92
C GLU A 181 -11.14 -8.16 28.41
N ASP A 182 -10.56 -7.68 27.31
CA ASP A 182 -9.35 -8.27 26.78
C ASP A 182 -8.16 -7.98 27.70
N THR A 183 -7.30 -8.96 27.89
CA THR A 183 -6.13 -8.86 28.77
C THR A 183 -5.07 -7.94 28.19
N VAL A 184 -5.02 -7.86 26.86
CA VAL A 184 -4.12 -7.04 26.06
C VAL A 184 -4.88 -6.42 24.90
N ASP A 185 -4.46 -5.26 24.45
CA ASP A 185 -5.07 -4.49 23.37
C ASP A 185 -4.61 -4.89 21.96
N TRP A 186 -3.81 -5.92 21.83
CA TRP A 186 -3.13 -6.31 20.58
C TRP A 186 -4.06 -6.58 19.39
N ASN A 187 -5.36 -6.75 19.63
CA ASN A 187 -6.37 -6.94 18.58
C ASN A 187 -7.05 -5.66 18.13
N GLU A 188 -6.74 -4.53 18.77
CA GLU A 188 -7.29 -3.24 18.39
C GLU A 188 -6.83 -2.83 16.99
N GLN A 189 -7.74 -2.27 16.21
CA GLN A 189 -7.51 -1.99 14.80
C GLN A 189 -6.40 -0.96 14.56
N TYR A 190 -6.19 -0.03 15.50
CA TYR A 190 -5.18 1.01 15.36
C TYR A 190 -3.75 0.46 15.31
N HIS A 191 -3.47 -0.69 15.94
CA HIS A 191 -2.16 -1.32 15.88
C HIS A 191 -1.74 -1.70 14.45
N ALA A 192 -2.69 -2.04 13.59
CA ALA A 192 -2.36 -2.36 12.20
C ALA A 192 -1.77 -1.14 11.45
N GLU A 193 -2.21 0.06 11.77
CA GLU A 193 -1.62 1.30 11.23
C GLU A 193 -0.30 1.64 11.90
N GLU A 194 -0.20 1.49 13.22
CA GLU A 194 1.02 1.68 13.99
C GLU A 194 2.14 0.78 13.47
N TRP A 195 1.88 -0.52 13.29
CA TRP A 195 2.85 -1.48 12.76
C TRP A 195 3.27 -1.16 11.32
N ARG A 196 2.34 -0.73 10.46
CA ARG A 196 2.70 -0.29 9.11
C ARG A 196 3.55 0.96 9.11
N HIS A 197 3.20 1.91 9.96
CA HIS A 197 3.99 3.14 10.10
C HIS A 197 5.39 2.85 10.62
N GLY A 198 5.51 2.07 11.70
CA GLY A 198 6.79 1.65 12.26
C GLY A 198 7.66 0.91 11.24
N TRP A 199 7.04 0.03 10.41
CA TRP A 199 7.76 -0.65 9.34
C TRP A 199 8.29 0.32 8.28
N ALA A 200 7.54 1.35 7.91
CA ALA A 200 8.03 2.38 7.01
C ALA A 200 9.17 3.20 7.62
N VAL A 201 9.07 3.55 8.90
CA VAL A 201 10.10 4.32 9.62
C VAL A 201 11.42 3.54 9.65
N ILE A 202 11.38 2.26 10.06
CA ILE A 202 12.61 1.45 10.14
C ILE A 202 13.21 1.20 8.76
N GLN A 203 12.39 0.91 7.74
CA GLN A 203 12.90 0.77 6.37
C GLN A 203 13.62 2.05 5.91
N ASN A 204 13.03 3.22 6.15
CA ASN A 204 13.61 4.49 5.74
C ASN A 204 14.93 4.80 6.47
N LYS A 205 15.04 4.42 7.75
CA LYS A 205 16.30 4.49 8.50
C LYS A 205 17.39 3.65 7.83
N TYR A 206 17.09 2.41 7.48
CA TYR A 206 18.07 1.50 6.87
C TYR A 206 18.37 1.81 5.41
N LEU A 207 17.41 2.36 4.66
CA LEU A 207 17.65 2.91 3.32
C LEU A 207 18.62 4.07 3.37
N GLU A 208 18.51 4.95 4.38
CA GLU A 208 19.45 6.05 4.59
C GLU A 208 20.85 5.56 4.96
N LEU A 209 20.94 4.59 5.89
CA LEU A 209 22.21 3.96 6.26
C LEU A 209 22.88 3.25 5.07
N ALA A 210 22.09 2.70 4.14
CA ALA A 210 22.59 2.11 2.90
C ALA A 210 22.91 3.14 1.81
N GLY A 211 22.78 4.45 2.09
CA GLY A 211 23.05 5.52 1.11
C GLY A 211 21.99 5.65 0.00
N SER A 212 20.81 5.03 0.15
CA SER A 212 19.73 5.12 -0.84
C SER A 212 18.93 6.41 -0.67
N ALA A 213 18.62 7.06 -1.80
CA ALA A 213 17.69 8.20 -1.83
C ALA A 213 16.21 7.79 -1.79
N GLU A 214 15.92 6.50 -2.01
CA GLU A 214 14.56 5.96 -1.99
C GLU A 214 13.95 6.02 -0.59
N ARG A 215 12.64 6.22 -0.55
CA ARG A 215 11.87 6.22 0.71
C ARG A 215 10.57 5.46 0.54
N VAL A 216 10.10 4.85 1.63
CA VAL A 216 8.84 4.09 1.70
C VAL A 216 7.82 4.88 2.50
N ASP A 217 6.60 4.96 1.96
CA ASP A 217 5.43 5.45 2.67
C ASP A 217 4.31 4.40 2.54
N MET A 218 3.84 3.86 3.66
CA MET A 218 2.83 2.81 3.70
C MET A 218 1.40 3.33 3.85
N ARG A 219 1.22 4.66 3.85
CA ARG A 219 -0.12 5.27 3.82
C ARG A 219 -0.78 5.01 2.46
N SER A 220 -2.09 5.09 2.39
CA SER A 220 -2.79 5.07 1.10
C SER A 220 -2.37 6.26 0.23
N TYR A 221 -2.41 6.12 -1.09
CA TYR A 221 -2.10 7.22 -2.01
C TYR A 221 -2.92 8.47 -1.72
N GLU A 222 -4.18 8.32 -1.32
CA GLU A 222 -5.04 9.44 -0.91
C GLU A 222 -4.46 10.19 0.30
N ARG A 223 -4.01 9.47 1.34
CA ARG A 223 -3.38 10.06 2.54
C ARG A 223 -1.99 10.64 2.24
N GLN A 224 -1.33 10.18 1.20
CA GLN A 224 -0.06 10.74 0.71
C GLN A 224 -0.28 11.96 -0.19
N GLY A 225 -1.53 12.30 -0.53
CA GLY A 225 -1.84 13.34 -1.49
C GLY A 225 -1.49 12.99 -2.94
N ILE A 226 -1.25 11.69 -3.22
CA ILE A 226 -0.94 11.18 -4.56
C ILE A 226 -2.25 10.83 -5.25
N ASP A 227 -2.58 11.59 -6.28
CA ASP A 227 -3.80 11.38 -7.06
C ASP A 227 -3.58 10.32 -8.15
N VAL A 228 -3.41 9.06 -7.70
CA VAL A 228 -3.22 7.86 -8.54
C VAL A 228 -4.15 6.77 -8.02
N ILE A 229 -4.83 6.09 -8.93
CA ILE A 229 -5.68 4.94 -8.59
C ILE A 229 -4.80 3.75 -8.29
N PRO A 230 -4.89 3.16 -7.08
CA PRO A 230 -4.09 1.99 -6.73
C PRO A 230 -4.54 0.75 -7.51
N THR A 231 -3.58 -0.09 -7.93
CA THR A 231 -3.88 -1.40 -8.52
C THR A 231 -4.40 -2.36 -7.47
N VAL A 232 -5.17 -3.36 -7.91
CA VAL A 232 -5.68 -4.43 -7.05
C VAL A 232 -4.65 -5.53 -6.91
N HIS A 233 -4.45 -6.02 -5.69
CA HIS A 233 -3.54 -7.14 -5.45
C HIS A 233 -4.05 -8.41 -6.12
N MET A 234 -3.22 -9.02 -6.97
CA MET A 234 -3.61 -10.19 -7.77
C MET A 234 -3.53 -11.51 -7.01
N GLY A 235 -2.69 -11.58 -5.97
CA GLY A 235 -2.39 -12.83 -5.30
C GLY A 235 -1.53 -13.79 -6.14
N ALA A 236 -1.05 -14.86 -5.51
CA ALA A 236 -0.09 -15.78 -6.14
C ALA A 236 -0.69 -16.56 -7.33
N ALA A 237 -1.92 -17.04 -7.19
CA ALA A 237 -2.59 -17.86 -8.22
C ALA A 237 -2.85 -17.05 -9.50
N VAL A 238 -3.43 -15.84 -9.36
CA VAL A 238 -3.71 -14.95 -10.49
C VAL A 238 -2.41 -14.48 -11.14
N SER A 239 -1.42 -14.13 -10.34
CA SER A 239 -0.08 -13.75 -10.84
C SER A 239 0.60 -14.87 -11.62
N ALA A 240 0.40 -16.14 -11.21
CA ALA A 240 0.93 -17.29 -11.94
C ALA A 240 0.22 -17.50 -13.29
N LEU A 241 -1.09 -17.29 -13.37
CA LEU A 241 -1.85 -17.35 -14.62
C LEU A 241 -1.43 -16.24 -15.59
N GLU A 242 -1.34 -15.01 -15.11
CA GLU A 242 -0.89 -13.85 -15.92
C GLU A 242 0.53 -14.04 -16.45
N ARG A 243 1.45 -14.62 -15.66
CA ARG A 243 2.81 -14.96 -16.14
C ARG A 243 2.81 -16.01 -17.24
N LYS A 244 1.80 -16.88 -17.30
CA LYS A 244 1.62 -17.87 -18.38
C LYS A 244 0.88 -17.29 -19.60
N GLY A 245 0.59 -15.98 -19.61
CA GLY A 245 -0.14 -15.31 -20.69
C GLY A 245 -1.65 -15.53 -20.64
N ILE A 246 -2.18 -16.08 -19.56
CA ILE A 246 -3.63 -16.26 -19.37
C ILE A 246 -4.19 -14.98 -18.74
N GLU A 247 -5.02 -14.28 -19.48
CA GLU A 247 -5.68 -13.08 -19.01
C GLU A 247 -6.71 -13.38 -17.92
N THR A 248 -6.69 -12.57 -16.86
CA THR A 248 -7.63 -12.69 -15.75
C THR A 248 -8.41 -11.39 -15.57
N ASN A 249 -9.59 -11.45 -14.95
CA ASN A 249 -10.41 -10.26 -14.67
C ASN A 249 -9.65 -9.23 -13.83
N ILE A 250 -8.89 -9.68 -12.82
CA ILE A 250 -8.09 -8.78 -11.97
C ILE A 250 -6.89 -8.22 -12.75
N GLY A 251 -6.27 -9.03 -13.61
CA GLY A 251 -5.19 -8.59 -14.50
C GLY A 251 -5.67 -7.53 -15.48
N ASN A 252 -6.83 -7.73 -16.12
CA ASN A 252 -7.46 -6.76 -17.02
C ASN A 252 -7.78 -5.46 -16.28
N LEU A 253 -8.44 -5.54 -15.11
CA LEU A 253 -8.70 -4.37 -14.27
C LEU A 253 -7.42 -3.58 -13.95
N ASN A 254 -6.33 -4.27 -13.61
CA ASN A 254 -5.06 -3.60 -13.35
C ASN A 254 -4.45 -2.95 -14.60
N ARG A 255 -4.64 -3.55 -15.78
CA ARG A 255 -4.26 -2.95 -17.08
C ARG A 255 -5.05 -1.65 -17.33
N ASP A 256 -6.36 -1.69 -17.09
CA ASP A 256 -7.25 -0.52 -17.25
C ASP A 256 -6.89 0.59 -16.26
N ILE A 257 -6.66 0.27 -14.98
CA ILE A 257 -6.20 1.22 -13.97
C ILE A 257 -4.87 1.88 -14.38
N LYS A 258 -3.91 1.08 -14.86
CA LYS A 258 -2.62 1.60 -15.33
C LYS A 258 -2.77 2.51 -16.57
N ALA A 259 -3.67 2.15 -17.48
CA ALA A 259 -3.97 2.96 -18.66
C ALA A 259 -4.62 4.29 -18.26
N ALA A 260 -5.59 4.25 -17.35
CA ALA A 260 -6.23 5.44 -16.81
C ALA A 260 -5.25 6.37 -16.08
N ASN A 261 -4.39 5.83 -15.23
CA ASN A 261 -3.36 6.61 -14.54
C ASN A 261 -2.38 7.26 -15.54
N ARG A 262 -1.98 6.56 -16.59
CA ARG A 262 -1.15 7.14 -17.66
C ARG A 262 -1.85 8.29 -18.38
N MET A 263 -3.14 8.11 -18.70
CA MET A 263 -3.95 9.15 -19.35
C MET A 263 -4.09 10.38 -18.44
N MET A 264 -4.38 10.20 -17.16
CA MET A 264 -4.44 11.29 -16.17
C MET A 264 -3.11 12.04 -16.06
N ASN A 265 -1.99 11.34 -16.02
CA ASN A 265 -0.68 11.95 -15.98
C ASN A 265 -0.35 12.74 -17.27
N ALA A 266 -0.74 12.22 -18.43
CA ALA A 266 -0.59 12.93 -19.69
C ALA A 266 -1.44 14.23 -19.71
N ILE A 267 -2.68 14.16 -19.24
CA ILE A 267 -3.56 15.34 -19.12
C ILE A 267 -2.95 16.38 -18.17
N ARG A 268 -2.46 15.97 -17.00
CA ARG A 268 -1.80 16.88 -16.05
C ARG A 268 -0.55 17.52 -16.63
N SER A 269 0.26 16.75 -17.35
CA SER A 269 1.44 17.27 -18.03
C SER A 269 1.05 18.32 -19.08
N THR A 270 0.01 18.05 -19.86
CA THR A 270 -0.50 18.99 -20.85
C THR A 270 -1.01 20.27 -20.19
N ILE A 271 -1.79 20.15 -19.10
CA ILE A 271 -2.27 21.31 -18.32
C ILE A 271 -1.09 22.13 -17.76
N LYS A 272 -0.07 21.46 -17.21
CA LYS A 272 1.13 22.13 -16.70
C LYS A 272 1.86 22.89 -17.80
N ASN A 273 2.04 22.24 -18.96
CA ASN A 273 2.70 22.86 -20.10
C ASN A 273 1.92 24.07 -20.64
N LEU A 274 0.58 23.97 -20.70
CA LEU A 274 -0.28 25.09 -21.08
C LEU A 274 -0.19 26.25 -20.08
N ARG A 275 -0.16 25.99 -18.79
CA ARG A 275 0.01 27.01 -17.76
C ARG A 275 1.37 27.73 -17.85
N ASN A 276 2.45 26.95 -18.04
CA ASN A 276 3.77 27.51 -18.23
C ASN A 276 3.82 28.38 -19.50
N TRP A 277 3.27 27.88 -20.60
CA TRP A 277 3.19 28.62 -21.86
C TRP A 277 2.41 29.93 -21.74
N ILE A 278 1.29 29.92 -20.99
CA ILE A 278 0.52 31.15 -20.68
C ILE A 278 1.35 32.12 -19.82
N ALA A 279 2.08 31.58 -18.82
CA ALA A 279 2.95 32.42 -18.00
C ALA A 279 4.06 33.08 -18.82
N ASP A 280 4.70 32.31 -19.72
CA ASP A 280 5.74 32.82 -20.64
C ASP A 280 5.18 33.89 -21.56
N ILE A 281 3.96 33.72 -22.10
CA ILE A 281 3.27 34.75 -22.91
C ILE A 281 3.00 36.01 -22.09
N LEU A 282 2.49 35.84 -20.87
CA LEU A 282 2.19 36.96 -19.98
C LEU A 282 3.45 37.76 -19.61
N GLU A 283 4.57 37.08 -19.42
CA GLU A 283 5.85 37.73 -19.10
C GLU A 283 6.42 38.48 -20.31
N ALA A 284 6.44 37.85 -21.49
CA ALA A 284 6.84 38.48 -22.73
C ALA A 284 5.94 39.67 -23.12
N THR A 285 4.63 39.59 -22.83
CA THR A 285 3.70 40.71 -23.06
C THR A 285 3.83 41.83 -22.07
N LYS A 286 4.20 41.58 -20.80
CA LYS A 286 4.48 42.66 -19.84
C LYS A 286 5.60 43.58 -20.30
N GLU A 287 6.68 43.02 -20.87
CA GLU A 287 7.78 43.78 -21.43
C GLU A 287 7.33 44.64 -22.62
N VAL A 288 6.54 44.08 -23.55
CA VAL A 288 5.97 44.78 -24.68
C VAL A 288 4.96 45.85 -24.26
N PHE A 289 4.13 45.58 -23.26
CA PHE A 289 3.19 46.55 -22.70
C PHE A 289 3.90 47.70 -21.99
N ALA A 290 5.01 47.46 -21.29
CA ALA A 290 5.81 48.53 -20.71
C ALA A 290 6.37 49.51 -21.76
N GLU A 291 6.73 49.00 -22.96
CA GLU A 291 7.13 49.82 -24.10
C GLU A 291 5.95 50.50 -24.80
N MET A 292 4.77 49.84 -24.90
CA MET A 292 3.56 50.37 -25.52
C MET A 292 2.74 51.31 -24.64
N GLU A 293 2.79 51.22 -23.28
CA GLU A 293 2.20 52.21 -22.38
C GLU A 293 2.82 53.60 -22.52
N ALA A 294 4.04 53.66 -23.06
CA ALA A 294 4.64 54.92 -23.47
C ALA A 294 3.98 55.54 -24.74
N GLU A 295 3.25 54.76 -25.55
CA GLU A 295 2.69 55.22 -26.81
C GLU A 295 1.16 55.23 -26.98
N LYS A 296 0.34 54.42 -26.26
CA LYS A 296 -1.14 54.45 -26.43
C LYS A 296 -1.95 53.96 -25.23
N LYS A 297 -2.76 54.85 -24.64
CA LYS A 297 -3.96 54.55 -23.85
C LYS A 297 -5.08 54.05 -24.78
N ASN A 298 -5.71 52.92 -24.37
CA ASN A 298 -6.96 52.35 -24.87
C ASN A 298 -6.84 51.20 -25.89
N ALA A 299 -6.80 49.95 -25.41
CA ALA A 299 -7.59 48.81 -25.92
C ALA A 299 -7.37 47.59 -25.06
N SER A 300 -8.45 46.91 -24.63
CA SER A 300 -8.40 45.64 -23.89
C SER A 300 -7.63 44.56 -24.66
N PRO A 301 -6.75 43.82 -24.05
CA PRO A 301 -5.94 42.80 -24.72
C PRO A 301 -6.80 41.60 -25.13
N ASN A 302 -7.01 41.47 -26.43
CA ASN A 302 -7.61 40.27 -27.02
C ASN A 302 -6.49 39.21 -27.16
N LEU A 303 -6.74 37.94 -26.77
CA LEU A 303 -5.79 36.80 -26.83
C LEU A 303 -5.17 36.63 -28.23
N SER A 304 -5.94 36.91 -29.30
CA SER A 304 -5.43 36.85 -30.68
C SER A 304 -4.36 37.94 -30.97
N ASN A 305 -4.50 39.12 -30.37
CA ASN A 305 -3.49 40.19 -30.48
C ASN A 305 -2.23 39.82 -29.71
N LEU A 306 -2.37 39.28 -28.50
CA LEU A 306 -1.26 38.80 -27.66
C LEU A 306 -0.44 37.71 -28.38
N LEU A 307 -1.10 36.75 -29.02
CA LEU A 307 -0.43 35.70 -29.79
C LEU A 307 0.33 36.25 -31.00
N ARG A 308 -0.21 37.26 -31.67
CA ARG A 308 0.45 37.93 -32.78
C ARG A 308 1.70 38.69 -32.32
N ASP A 309 1.60 39.39 -31.20
CA ASP A 309 2.70 40.17 -30.64
C ASP A 309 3.80 39.24 -30.10
N TYR A 310 3.43 38.11 -29.51
CA TYR A 310 4.34 37.02 -29.15
C TYR A 310 5.14 36.52 -30.37
N MET A 311 4.45 36.27 -31.50
CA MET A 311 5.14 35.84 -32.73
C MET A 311 6.16 36.89 -33.22
N ASN A 312 5.81 38.17 -33.16
CA ASN A 312 6.70 39.24 -33.58
C ASN A 312 7.94 39.32 -32.68
N LEU A 313 7.76 39.11 -31.38
CA LEU A 313 8.83 39.09 -30.39
C LEU A 313 9.78 37.91 -30.63
N ARG A 314 9.23 36.70 -30.80
CA ARG A 314 9.99 35.48 -31.11
C ARG A 314 10.79 35.61 -32.43
N LYS A 315 10.22 36.28 -33.42
CA LYS A 315 10.92 36.58 -34.68
C LYS A 315 12.09 37.54 -34.46
N ALA A 316 11.93 38.56 -33.61
CA ALA A 316 12.98 39.49 -33.25
C ALA A 316 14.12 38.84 -32.49
N GLU A 317 13.81 37.99 -31.49
CA GLU A 317 14.81 37.22 -30.72
C GLU A 317 15.70 36.33 -31.60
N ARG A 318 15.18 35.86 -32.73
CA ARG A 318 15.92 34.98 -33.65
C ARG A 318 16.62 35.75 -34.75
N SER A 319 16.68 37.07 -34.70
CA SER A 319 17.32 37.87 -35.72
C SER A 319 18.80 37.53 -35.96
N GLU A 320 19.49 37.05 -34.91
CA GLU A 320 20.90 36.65 -34.96
C GLU A 320 21.13 35.17 -35.30
N TRP A 321 20.06 34.37 -35.46
CA TRP A 321 20.18 32.94 -35.76
C TRP A 321 20.55 32.73 -37.25
N SER A 322 21.07 31.54 -37.57
CA SER A 322 21.28 31.13 -38.96
C SER A 322 19.98 31.18 -39.76
N ARG A 323 20.04 31.43 -41.05
CA ARG A 323 18.88 31.51 -41.96
C ARG A 323 17.97 30.27 -41.86
N TYR A 324 18.56 29.09 -41.72
CA TYR A 324 17.83 27.83 -41.53
C TYR A 324 17.13 27.79 -40.13
N GLY A 325 17.84 28.19 -39.09
CA GLY A 325 17.28 28.26 -37.73
C GLY A 325 16.11 29.24 -37.63
N GLN A 326 16.23 30.42 -38.26
CA GLN A 326 15.13 31.40 -38.33
C GLN A 326 13.90 30.83 -39.04
N GLN A 327 14.07 30.17 -40.19
CA GLN A 327 12.96 29.60 -40.96
C GLN A 327 12.29 28.47 -40.20
N LYS A 328 13.06 27.54 -39.63
CA LYS A 328 12.52 26.43 -38.85
C LYS A 328 11.80 26.90 -37.58
N GLY A 329 12.42 27.80 -36.83
CA GLY A 329 11.81 28.36 -35.62
C GLY A 329 10.53 29.15 -35.91
N THR A 330 10.50 29.93 -37.02
CA THR A 330 9.27 30.66 -37.44
C THR A 330 8.17 29.69 -37.88
N ALA A 331 8.52 28.60 -38.57
CA ALA A 331 7.54 27.59 -38.97
C ALA A 331 6.95 26.83 -37.73
N ASP A 332 7.78 26.51 -36.74
CA ASP A 332 7.34 25.87 -35.51
C ASP A 332 6.44 26.80 -34.68
N ASP A 333 6.78 28.08 -34.55
CA ASP A 333 5.95 29.06 -33.86
C ASP A 333 4.61 29.30 -34.62
N LEU A 334 4.63 29.42 -35.94
CA LEU A 334 3.42 29.54 -36.76
C LEU A 334 2.49 28.33 -36.54
N LYS A 335 3.03 27.12 -36.50
CA LYS A 335 2.28 25.91 -36.27
C LYS A 335 1.67 25.88 -34.84
N ALA A 336 2.42 26.30 -33.84
CA ALA A 336 1.96 26.36 -32.45
C ALA A 336 0.86 27.43 -32.29
N VAL A 337 1.11 28.66 -32.77
CA VAL A 337 0.16 29.78 -32.68
C VAL A 337 -1.10 29.52 -33.51
N SER A 338 -0.97 28.92 -34.71
CA SER A 338 -2.14 28.55 -35.52
C SER A 338 -3.03 27.54 -34.79
N LYS A 339 -2.46 26.51 -34.13
CA LYS A 339 -3.24 25.58 -33.33
C LYS A 339 -3.92 26.27 -32.14
N ALA A 340 -3.21 27.16 -31.47
CA ALA A 340 -3.77 27.91 -30.36
C ALA A 340 -4.93 28.81 -30.82
N LEU A 341 -4.77 29.53 -31.92
CA LEU A 341 -5.82 30.40 -32.51
C LEU A 341 -7.05 29.61 -32.94
N ILE A 342 -6.88 28.44 -33.56
CA ILE A 342 -7.99 27.54 -33.93
C ILE A 342 -8.72 27.12 -32.68
N TYR A 343 -8.01 26.64 -31.65
CA TYR A 343 -8.59 26.22 -30.38
C TYR A 343 -9.37 27.34 -29.69
N LEU A 344 -8.77 28.53 -29.60
CA LEU A 344 -9.42 29.72 -29.00
C LEU A 344 -10.71 30.08 -29.75
N LYS A 345 -10.68 30.01 -31.08
CA LYS A 345 -11.84 30.31 -31.94
C LYS A 345 -12.95 29.25 -31.81
N GLU A 346 -12.56 27.97 -31.81
CA GLU A 346 -13.53 26.85 -31.66
C GLU A 346 -14.22 26.84 -30.31
N HIS A 347 -13.54 27.35 -29.26
CA HIS A 347 -14.07 27.38 -27.87
C HIS A 347 -14.52 28.78 -27.45
N GLU A 348 -14.54 29.76 -28.35
CA GLU A 348 -14.98 31.16 -28.11
C GLU A 348 -14.22 31.82 -26.94
N LEU A 349 -12.93 31.51 -26.80
CA LEU A 349 -12.05 32.07 -25.76
C LEU A 349 -11.34 33.31 -26.30
N TYR A 350 -11.73 34.49 -25.84
CA TYR A 350 -11.21 35.75 -26.35
C TYR A 350 -10.32 36.52 -25.35
N THR A 351 -10.49 36.22 -24.04
CA THR A 351 -9.77 36.91 -22.96
C THR A 351 -9.00 35.91 -22.11
N LEU A 352 -8.07 36.40 -21.29
CA LEU A 352 -7.37 35.57 -20.28
C LEU A 352 -8.32 34.96 -19.25
N GLU A 353 -9.39 35.70 -18.90
CA GLU A 353 -10.40 35.27 -17.96
C GLU A 353 -11.25 34.10 -18.51
N ASP A 354 -11.57 34.12 -19.81
CA ASP A 354 -12.23 33.03 -20.50
C ASP A 354 -11.36 31.77 -20.50
N LEU A 355 -10.06 31.92 -20.71
CA LEU A 355 -9.10 30.83 -20.72
C LEU A 355 -8.92 30.21 -19.33
N ASP A 356 -8.83 31.02 -18.30
CA ASP A 356 -8.74 30.53 -16.90
C ASP A 356 -10.03 29.80 -16.49
N THR A 357 -11.19 30.30 -16.90
CA THR A 357 -12.48 29.65 -16.66
C THR A 357 -12.55 28.29 -17.36
N ALA A 358 -12.10 28.21 -18.61
CA ALA A 358 -12.06 26.95 -19.36
C ALA A 358 -11.10 25.93 -18.71
N LEU A 359 -9.93 26.37 -18.23
CA LEU A 359 -8.98 25.53 -17.49
C LEU A 359 -9.56 25.00 -16.18
N GLN A 360 -10.29 25.84 -15.43
CA GLN A 360 -11.00 25.40 -14.23
C GLN A 360 -12.03 24.31 -14.56
N GLY A 361 -12.85 24.51 -15.59
CA GLY A 361 -13.84 23.54 -16.03
C GLY A 361 -13.25 22.21 -16.45
N VAL A 362 -12.08 22.18 -17.10
CA VAL A 362 -11.35 20.93 -17.42
C VAL A 362 -10.85 20.25 -16.16
N ASN A 363 -10.32 21.01 -15.20
CA ASN A 363 -9.86 20.47 -13.91
C ASN A 363 -11.01 19.83 -13.11
N GLU A 364 -12.17 20.48 -13.05
CA GLU A 364 -13.36 19.96 -12.38
C GLU A 364 -13.87 18.66 -13.01
N LYS A 365 -13.92 18.61 -14.35
CA LYS A 365 -14.26 17.38 -15.09
C LYS A 365 -13.26 16.25 -14.79
N ALA A 366 -11.96 16.56 -14.76
CA ALA A 366 -10.93 15.59 -14.43
C ALA A 366 -11.09 15.05 -12.99
N GLN A 367 -11.44 15.91 -12.04
CA GLN A 367 -11.71 15.50 -10.65
C GLN A 367 -12.97 14.60 -10.56
N THR A 368 -14.03 14.94 -11.29
CA THR A 368 -15.27 14.15 -11.34
C THR A 368 -15.02 12.76 -11.89
N ILE A 369 -14.34 12.66 -13.04
CA ILE A 369 -13.95 11.38 -13.64
C ILE A 369 -13.14 10.54 -12.66
N ASN A 370 -12.20 11.14 -11.96
CA ASN A 370 -11.37 10.46 -10.98
C ASN A 370 -12.19 9.91 -9.78
N ALA A 371 -13.19 10.69 -9.32
CA ALA A 371 -14.13 10.26 -8.29
C ALA A 371 -15.00 9.06 -8.75
N ASP A 372 -15.48 9.09 -9.98
CA ASP A 372 -16.29 8.02 -10.56
C ASP A 372 -15.47 6.73 -10.77
N MET A 373 -14.22 6.87 -11.20
CA MET A 373 -13.29 5.75 -11.29
C MET A 373 -12.99 5.11 -9.92
N LYS A 374 -12.83 5.93 -8.86
CA LYS A 374 -12.69 5.43 -7.48
C LYS A 374 -13.93 4.64 -7.04
N LYS A 375 -15.15 5.14 -7.33
CA LYS A 375 -16.41 4.43 -7.06
C LYS A 375 -16.51 3.11 -7.84
N ALA A 376 -16.16 3.11 -9.12
CA ALA A 376 -16.15 1.91 -9.95
C ALA A 376 -15.15 0.86 -9.40
N SER A 377 -13.96 1.26 -9.01
CA SER A 377 -12.97 0.39 -8.39
C SER A 377 -13.46 -0.21 -7.06
N ALA A 378 -14.17 0.57 -6.24
CA ALA A 378 -14.78 0.08 -5.00
C ALA A 378 -15.85 -0.97 -5.27
N ARG A 379 -16.74 -0.73 -6.26
CA ARG A 379 -17.75 -1.71 -6.70
C ARG A 379 -17.13 -3.00 -7.21
N MET A 380 -16.06 -2.91 -8.00
CA MET A 380 -15.32 -4.09 -8.48
C MET A 380 -14.75 -4.92 -7.33
N LYS A 381 -14.20 -4.29 -6.29
CA LYS A 381 -13.72 -5.01 -5.09
C LYS A 381 -14.83 -5.81 -4.42
N VAL A 382 -16.04 -5.24 -4.30
CA VAL A 382 -17.21 -5.93 -3.73
C VAL A 382 -17.61 -7.12 -4.60
N ILE A 383 -17.70 -6.93 -5.93
CA ILE A 383 -18.05 -8.00 -6.88
C ILE A 383 -17.02 -9.12 -6.83
N THR A 384 -15.74 -8.80 -6.82
CA THR A 384 -14.66 -9.81 -6.69
C THR A 384 -14.75 -10.57 -5.37
N GLY A 385 -15.10 -9.87 -4.27
CA GLY A 385 -15.36 -10.53 -2.99
C GLY A 385 -16.52 -11.54 -3.04
N ILE A 386 -17.60 -11.17 -3.70
CA ILE A 386 -18.75 -12.07 -3.92
C ILE A 386 -18.36 -13.26 -4.81
N GLN A 387 -17.62 -13.02 -5.90
CA GLN A 387 -17.16 -14.09 -6.80
C GLN A 387 -16.25 -15.10 -6.06
N ASN A 388 -15.33 -14.61 -5.23
CA ASN A 388 -14.48 -15.48 -4.41
C ASN A 388 -15.30 -16.28 -3.40
N ALA A 389 -16.26 -15.65 -2.73
CA ALA A 389 -17.16 -16.35 -1.79
C ALA A 389 -18.02 -17.41 -2.49
N VAL A 390 -18.51 -17.15 -3.71
CA VAL A 390 -19.24 -18.13 -4.53
C VAL A 390 -18.33 -19.28 -4.95
N ALA A 391 -17.10 -19.00 -5.36
CA ALA A 391 -16.11 -20.04 -5.71
C ALA A 391 -15.75 -20.92 -4.51
N ASP A 392 -15.58 -20.32 -3.33
CA ASP A 392 -15.35 -21.05 -2.08
C ASP A 392 -16.55 -21.94 -1.72
N CYS A 393 -17.78 -21.44 -1.87
CA CYS A 393 -19.00 -22.24 -1.67
C CYS A 393 -19.11 -23.40 -2.67
N GLN A 394 -18.79 -23.18 -3.95
CA GLN A 394 -18.79 -24.25 -4.96
C GLN A 394 -17.75 -25.31 -4.66
N THR A 395 -16.57 -24.92 -4.18
CA THR A 395 -15.52 -25.84 -3.78
C THR A 395 -15.94 -26.65 -2.54
N CYS A 396 -16.59 -26.04 -1.56
CA CYS A 396 -17.17 -26.74 -0.41
C CYS A 396 -18.27 -27.73 -0.82
N LEU A 397 -19.13 -27.35 -1.77
CA LEU A 397 -20.21 -28.26 -2.26
C LEU A 397 -19.66 -29.46 -3.02
N LEU A 398 -18.56 -29.32 -3.74
CA LEU A 398 -17.88 -30.44 -4.41
C LEU A 398 -17.25 -31.42 -3.42
N TYR A 399 -16.80 -30.95 -2.25
CA TYR A 399 -16.24 -31.81 -1.19
C TYR A 399 -17.29 -32.47 -0.30
N THR A 400 -18.55 -31.99 -0.31
CA THR A 400 -19.64 -32.53 0.53
C THR A 400 -20.59 -33.42 -0.25
N SER A 401 -20.38 -33.66 -1.55
CA SER A 401 -21.14 -34.66 -2.31
C SER A 401 -20.74 -36.07 -1.85
N PRO A 402 -21.67 -36.90 -1.35
CA PRO A 402 -21.34 -38.27 -0.99
C PRO A 402 -20.92 -39.03 -2.25
N SER A 403 -19.78 -39.71 -2.15
CA SER A 403 -19.30 -40.64 -3.16
C SER A 403 -20.39 -41.67 -3.47
N PRO A 404 -20.77 -41.90 -4.72
CA PRO A 404 -21.70 -42.96 -5.06
C PRO A 404 -21.06 -44.30 -4.69
N ARG A 405 -21.79 -45.13 -3.96
CA ARG A 405 -21.46 -46.50 -3.69
C ARG A 405 -21.53 -47.33 -4.97
#